data_2c7346684b83c8ff91e77d0ab0c1670f
#
_entry.id   2c7346684b83c8ff91e77d0ab0c1670f
#
_cell.length_a   1.000
_cell.length_b   1.000
_cell.length_c   1.000
_cell.angle_alpha   90.00
_cell.angle_beta   90.00
_cell.angle_gamma   90.00
#
_symmetry.space_group_name_H-M   'P 1'
#
loop_
_entity.id
_entity.type
_entity.pdbx_description
1 polymer ?
#
loop_
_entity_poly.entity_id
_entity_poly.type
_entity_poly.pdbx_seq_one_letter_code
_entity_poly.pdbx_strand_id
1 'polypeptide(L)'
;MTTIHVTASREYDVLVQPGLLDDAGAQIARTLGTGRTAAVVAGETVAGLYAARLEASLTRAGFRVVTFTYPGGEHFKTLATYAALLDFLAAHRLSRSDLIVALGGGVTGDLTGFVAATYLRGIDFIQIPTTLLAQVDSSVGGKTGVDFRQFKNMVGAFHQPRLVYMNMATLQSLPEREFGCGMGEILKTGLICDKEFFDFVCANYEVIRTMDPGMLAVMIRRCCAIKAGVVERDPKEQGERALLNLGHTI
;
A
#
# COMPACT_ATOMS: atom_id res chain seq x y z
N MET A 1 0.76 10.63 -15.04
CA MET A 1 1.23 9.38 -14.40
C MET A 1 2.73 9.46 -14.23
N THR A 2 3.22 9.19 -13.04
CA THR A 2 4.67 9.09 -12.76
C THR A 2 4.98 7.68 -12.30
N THR A 3 6.09 7.12 -12.77
CA THR A 3 6.58 5.79 -12.35
C THR A 3 7.85 5.97 -11.53
N ILE A 4 7.91 5.28 -10.39
CA ILE A 4 9.12 5.16 -9.56
C ILE A 4 9.46 3.67 -9.53
N HIS A 5 10.63 3.32 -10.04
CA HIS A 5 11.12 1.95 -10.00
C HIS A 5 11.77 1.65 -8.65
N VAL A 6 11.45 0.51 -8.06
CA VAL A 6 11.98 0.06 -6.77
C VAL A 6 12.77 -1.22 -6.99
N THR A 7 14.07 -1.15 -6.71
CA THR A 7 14.98 -2.30 -6.74
C THR A 7 15.16 -2.83 -5.32
N ALA A 8 14.61 -4.01 -5.06
CA ALA A 8 14.71 -4.69 -3.77
C ALA A 8 14.94 -6.20 -3.98
N SER A 9 14.50 -7.07 -3.05
CA SER A 9 14.53 -8.52 -3.26
C SER A 9 13.68 -8.98 -4.47
N ARG A 10 12.78 -8.13 -4.92
CA ARG A 10 12.05 -8.19 -6.19
C ARG A 10 11.88 -6.77 -6.71
N GLU A 11 12.05 -6.54 -8.00
CA GLU A 11 11.80 -5.26 -8.66
C GLU A 11 10.31 -5.07 -8.92
N TYR A 12 9.82 -3.83 -8.75
CA TYR A 12 8.44 -3.44 -9.03
C TYR A 12 8.34 -1.93 -9.25
N ASP A 13 7.24 -1.53 -9.84
CA ASP A 13 6.94 -0.12 -10.08
C ASP A 13 5.94 0.44 -9.07
N VAL A 14 6.14 1.69 -8.70
CA VAL A 14 5.18 2.53 -7.98
C VAL A 14 4.61 3.53 -8.98
N LEU A 15 3.34 3.38 -9.32
CA LEU A 15 2.63 4.30 -10.20
C LEU A 15 1.88 5.34 -9.38
N VAL A 16 2.21 6.61 -9.56
CA VAL A 16 1.51 7.74 -8.92
C VAL A 16 0.64 8.43 -9.95
N GLN A 17 -0.66 8.41 -9.74
CA GLN A 17 -1.65 8.90 -10.70
C GLN A 17 -2.72 9.77 -10.04
N PRO A 18 -3.10 10.91 -10.64
CA PRO A 18 -4.16 11.76 -10.11
C PRO A 18 -5.59 11.25 -10.37
N GLY A 19 -5.74 10.27 -11.27
CA GLY A 19 -7.04 9.77 -11.74
C GLY A 19 -7.75 8.81 -10.79
N LEU A 20 -8.91 8.33 -11.21
CA LEU A 20 -9.74 7.38 -10.51
C LEU A 20 -9.25 5.92 -10.71
N LEU A 21 -9.75 4.98 -9.92
CA LEU A 21 -9.42 3.54 -9.98
C LEU A 21 -9.81 2.86 -11.30
N ASP A 22 -10.45 3.56 -12.21
CA ASP A 22 -10.96 3.03 -13.47
C ASP A 22 -9.88 2.42 -14.39
N ASP A 23 -8.63 2.89 -14.27
CA ASP A 23 -7.48 2.39 -15.03
C ASP A 23 -6.67 1.30 -14.30
N ALA A 24 -6.98 1.03 -13.03
CA ALA A 24 -6.18 0.12 -12.21
C ALA A 24 -6.10 -1.28 -12.84
N GLY A 25 -7.21 -1.83 -13.33
CA GLY A 25 -7.25 -3.13 -13.98
C GLY A 25 -6.34 -3.20 -15.21
N ALA A 26 -6.34 -2.17 -16.05
CA ALA A 26 -5.48 -2.10 -17.22
C ALA A 26 -3.99 -2.05 -16.86
N GLN A 27 -3.61 -1.31 -15.81
CA GLN A 27 -2.22 -1.27 -15.33
C GLN A 27 -1.79 -2.62 -14.75
N ILE A 28 -2.64 -3.26 -13.94
CA ILE A 28 -2.39 -4.59 -13.40
C ILE A 28 -2.25 -5.62 -14.52
N ALA A 29 -3.11 -5.57 -15.54
CA ALA A 29 -3.04 -6.46 -16.69
C ALA A 29 -1.74 -6.29 -17.49
N ARG A 30 -1.23 -5.07 -17.64
CA ARG A 30 0.08 -4.81 -18.28
C ARG A 30 1.24 -5.43 -17.49
N THR A 31 1.16 -5.42 -16.16
CA THR A 31 2.21 -5.94 -15.29
C THR A 31 2.18 -7.46 -15.17
N LEU A 32 0.99 -8.06 -15.10
CA LEU A 32 0.82 -9.47 -14.73
C LEU A 32 0.13 -10.34 -15.79
N GLY A 33 -0.37 -9.77 -16.88
CA GLY A 33 -1.25 -10.47 -17.82
C GLY A 33 -2.69 -10.56 -17.32
N THR A 34 -3.54 -11.22 -18.10
CA THR A 34 -4.99 -11.39 -17.87
C THR A 34 -5.37 -12.85 -17.68
N GLY A 35 -6.68 -13.16 -17.54
CA GLY A 35 -7.18 -14.54 -17.40
C GLY A 35 -6.93 -15.17 -16.03
N ARG A 36 -6.67 -14.34 -15.01
CA ARG A 36 -6.37 -14.71 -13.62
C ARG A 36 -7.54 -14.33 -12.70
N THR A 37 -7.60 -14.93 -11.51
CA THR A 37 -8.50 -14.47 -10.45
C THR A 37 -7.78 -13.41 -9.62
N ALA A 38 -8.44 -12.27 -9.41
CA ALA A 38 -7.99 -11.22 -8.52
C ALA A 38 -8.86 -11.21 -7.24
N ALA A 39 -8.26 -11.51 -6.09
CA ALA A 39 -8.93 -11.37 -4.80
C ALA A 39 -8.69 -9.97 -4.26
N VAL A 40 -9.72 -9.12 -4.26
CA VAL A 40 -9.67 -7.79 -3.66
C VAL A 40 -9.89 -7.91 -2.15
N VAL A 41 -9.01 -7.30 -1.36
CA VAL A 41 -9.08 -7.28 0.10
C VAL A 41 -9.22 -5.83 0.57
N ALA A 42 -10.27 -5.53 1.33
CA ALA A 42 -10.52 -4.17 1.82
C ALA A 42 -11.23 -4.16 3.18
N GLY A 43 -10.96 -3.14 3.99
CA GLY A 43 -11.83 -2.83 5.14
C GLY A 43 -13.19 -2.30 4.64
N GLU A 44 -14.26 -2.57 5.40
CA GLU A 44 -15.66 -2.25 5.00
C GLU A 44 -15.84 -0.80 4.54
N THR A 45 -15.28 0.17 5.26
CA THR A 45 -15.37 1.60 4.89
C THR A 45 -14.77 1.86 3.50
N VAL A 46 -13.56 1.33 3.25
CA VAL A 46 -12.86 1.52 1.98
C VAL A 46 -13.55 0.73 0.87
N ALA A 47 -14.05 -0.46 1.17
CA ALA A 47 -14.82 -1.27 0.24
C ALA A 47 -16.07 -0.52 -0.24
N GLY A 48 -16.84 0.07 0.68
CA GLY A 48 -18.03 0.85 0.35
C GLY A 48 -17.76 2.06 -0.55
N LEU A 49 -16.55 2.66 -0.44
CA LEU A 49 -16.15 3.81 -1.25
C LEU A 49 -15.59 3.42 -2.63
N TYR A 50 -14.84 2.33 -2.72
CA TYR A 50 -13.94 2.11 -3.86
C TYR A 50 -14.00 0.72 -4.48
N ALA A 51 -14.50 -0.33 -3.77
CA ALA A 51 -14.43 -1.70 -4.28
C ALA A 51 -15.16 -1.88 -5.60
N ALA A 52 -16.38 -1.39 -5.73
CA ALA A 52 -17.16 -1.53 -6.96
C ALA A 52 -16.47 -0.94 -8.21
N ARG A 53 -15.75 0.20 -8.05
CA ARG A 53 -14.98 0.80 -9.16
C ARG A 53 -13.78 -0.05 -9.54
N LEU A 54 -13.05 -0.54 -8.54
CA LEU A 54 -11.89 -1.41 -8.77
C LEU A 54 -12.31 -2.74 -9.42
N GLU A 55 -13.38 -3.37 -8.91
CA GLU A 55 -13.93 -4.61 -9.45
C GLU A 55 -14.34 -4.46 -10.92
N ALA A 56 -15.05 -3.37 -11.25
CA ALA A 56 -15.42 -3.05 -12.62
C ALA A 56 -14.19 -2.85 -13.52
N SER A 57 -13.15 -2.19 -13.02
CA SER A 57 -11.89 -1.97 -13.74
C SER A 57 -11.15 -3.30 -13.99
N LEU A 58 -11.03 -4.15 -12.97
CA LEU A 58 -10.41 -5.47 -13.08
C LEU A 58 -11.18 -6.39 -14.03
N THR A 59 -12.51 -6.40 -13.92
CA THR A 59 -13.38 -7.22 -14.79
C THR A 59 -13.26 -6.80 -16.25
N ARG A 60 -13.27 -5.50 -16.55
CA ARG A 60 -13.02 -4.99 -17.91
C ARG A 60 -11.65 -5.37 -18.44
N ALA A 61 -10.66 -5.50 -17.57
CA ALA A 61 -9.31 -5.93 -17.94
C ALA A 61 -9.14 -7.46 -18.07
N GLY A 62 -10.21 -8.23 -17.90
CA GLY A 62 -10.22 -9.68 -18.10
C GLY A 62 -9.85 -10.52 -16.87
N PHE A 63 -9.97 -9.96 -15.66
CA PHE A 63 -9.83 -10.71 -14.40
C PHE A 63 -11.20 -11.25 -13.94
N ARG A 64 -11.19 -12.46 -13.36
CA ARG A 64 -12.27 -12.90 -12.47
C ARG A 64 -12.04 -12.23 -11.12
N VAL A 65 -13.05 -11.56 -10.55
CA VAL A 65 -12.89 -10.84 -9.29
C VAL A 65 -13.66 -11.51 -8.17
N VAL A 66 -13.05 -11.63 -7.00
CA VAL A 66 -13.69 -12.01 -5.74
C VAL A 66 -13.24 -11.02 -4.67
N THR A 67 -14.11 -10.67 -3.73
CA THR A 67 -13.84 -9.61 -2.75
C THR A 67 -14.01 -10.12 -1.33
N PHE A 68 -12.96 -9.93 -0.52
CA PHE A 68 -12.96 -10.16 0.92
C PHE A 68 -13.03 -8.83 1.64
N THR A 69 -14.01 -8.67 2.52
CA THR A 69 -14.14 -7.50 3.38
C THR A 69 -14.02 -7.90 4.85
N TYR A 70 -13.50 -6.98 5.67
CA TYR A 70 -13.41 -7.11 7.11
C TYR A 70 -13.67 -5.74 7.75
N PRO A 71 -13.99 -5.62 9.04
CA PRO A 71 -14.40 -4.35 9.63
C PRO A 71 -13.40 -3.21 9.48
N GLY A 72 -12.11 -3.53 9.29
CA GLY A 72 -11.04 -2.53 9.12
C GLY A 72 -10.50 -2.01 10.45
N GLY A 73 -9.41 -1.20 10.37
CA GLY A 73 -8.72 -0.65 11.55
C GLY A 73 -7.71 -1.59 12.17
N GLU A 74 -6.83 -1.02 13.01
CA GLU A 74 -5.68 -1.72 13.60
C GLU A 74 -6.11 -2.94 14.44
N HIS A 75 -7.26 -2.89 15.13
CA HIS A 75 -7.77 -4.01 15.92
C HIS A 75 -8.02 -5.31 15.13
N PHE A 76 -8.14 -5.19 13.81
CA PHE A 76 -8.34 -6.33 12.92
C PHE A 76 -7.06 -6.79 12.22
N LYS A 77 -5.92 -6.17 12.49
CA LYS A 77 -4.61 -6.59 11.99
C LYS A 77 -4.10 -7.80 12.78
N THR A 78 -4.81 -8.91 12.74
CA THR A 78 -4.63 -10.07 13.63
C THR A 78 -4.44 -11.38 12.88
N LEU A 79 -3.93 -12.41 13.59
CA LEU A 79 -3.88 -13.78 13.06
C LEU A 79 -5.28 -14.35 12.76
N ALA A 80 -6.33 -13.91 13.46
CA ALA A 80 -7.69 -14.35 13.17
C ALA A 80 -8.17 -13.85 11.81
N THR A 81 -7.97 -12.57 11.52
CA THR A 81 -8.31 -11.99 10.20
C THR A 81 -7.43 -12.58 9.09
N TYR A 82 -6.15 -12.82 9.38
CA TYR A 82 -5.24 -13.53 8.48
C TYR A 82 -5.77 -14.93 8.14
N ALA A 83 -6.16 -15.72 9.13
CA ALA A 83 -6.72 -17.05 8.90
C ALA A 83 -8.03 -17.01 8.08
N ALA A 84 -8.93 -16.09 8.40
CA ALA A 84 -10.17 -15.90 7.65
C ALA A 84 -9.92 -15.56 6.17
N LEU A 85 -8.90 -14.74 5.89
CA LEU A 85 -8.52 -14.44 4.51
C LEU A 85 -7.91 -15.66 3.80
N LEU A 86 -7.11 -16.50 4.47
CA LEU A 86 -6.62 -17.76 3.91
C LEU A 86 -7.78 -18.70 3.55
N ASP A 87 -8.77 -18.84 4.45
CA ASP A 87 -9.96 -19.67 4.22
C ASP A 87 -10.76 -19.15 3.02
N PHE A 88 -10.91 -17.84 2.91
CA PHE A 88 -11.57 -17.21 1.77
C PHE A 88 -10.87 -17.52 0.44
N LEU A 89 -9.54 -17.39 0.38
CA LEU A 89 -8.76 -17.67 -0.83
C LEU A 89 -8.88 -19.15 -1.24
N ALA A 90 -8.82 -20.06 -0.25
CA ALA A 90 -8.97 -21.50 -0.47
C ALA A 90 -10.37 -21.86 -0.95
N ALA A 91 -11.42 -21.29 -0.35
CA ALA A 91 -12.82 -21.50 -0.77
C ALA A 91 -13.08 -21.07 -2.21
N HIS A 92 -12.42 -19.98 -2.66
CA HIS A 92 -12.51 -19.48 -4.04
C HIS A 92 -11.51 -20.16 -4.99
N ARG A 93 -10.74 -21.15 -4.49
CA ARG A 93 -9.78 -21.96 -5.24
C ARG A 93 -8.70 -21.15 -5.96
N LEU A 94 -8.20 -20.09 -5.32
CA LEU A 94 -7.08 -19.34 -5.87
C LEU A 94 -5.84 -20.25 -5.97
N SER A 95 -5.15 -20.12 -7.09
CA SER A 95 -3.91 -20.84 -7.40
C SER A 95 -2.71 -19.89 -7.34
N ARG A 96 -1.50 -20.41 -7.49
CA ARG A 96 -0.28 -19.59 -7.56
C ARG A 96 -0.24 -18.63 -8.76
N SER A 97 -1.01 -18.88 -9.79
CA SER A 97 -1.11 -18.01 -10.95
C SER A 97 -2.11 -16.86 -10.78
N ASP A 98 -2.88 -16.86 -9.70
CA ASP A 98 -3.82 -15.79 -9.35
C ASP A 98 -3.11 -14.67 -8.56
N LEU A 99 -3.84 -13.63 -8.15
CA LEU A 99 -3.28 -12.50 -7.43
C LEU A 99 -4.20 -11.99 -6.33
N ILE A 100 -3.61 -11.31 -5.35
CA ILE A 100 -4.33 -10.62 -4.30
C ILE A 100 -4.12 -9.11 -4.46
N VAL A 101 -5.18 -8.33 -4.33
CA VAL A 101 -5.15 -6.86 -4.44
C VAL A 101 -5.54 -6.25 -3.10
N ALA A 102 -4.59 -5.61 -2.42
CA ALA A 102 -4.83 -4.85 -1.21
C ALA A 102 -5.40 -3.47 -1.56
N LEU A 103 -6.64 -3.21 -1.25
CA LEU A 103 -7.29 -1.91 -1.41
C LEU A 103 -7.51 -1.27 -0.04
N GLY A 104 -6.65 -0.34 0.39
CA GLY A 104 -6.79 0.24 1.72
C GLY A 104 -5.56 0.97 2.24
N GLY A 105 -5.56 1.28 3.53
CA GLY A 105 -4.42 1.82 4.24
C GLY A 105 -3.36 0.78 4.59
N GLY A 106 -2.41 1.16 5.45
CA GLY A 106 -1.29 0.30 5.87
C GLY A 106 -1.73 -1.04 6.47
N VAL A 107 -2.78 -1.04 7.30
CA VAL A 107 -3.35 -2.27 7.89
C VAL A 107 -3.72 -3.29 6.81
N THR A 108 -4.47 -2.84 5.78
CA THR A 108 -4.87 -3.72 4.68
C THR A 108 -3.68 -4.19 3.86
N GLY A 109 -2.72 -3.28 3.58
CA GLY A 109 -1.50 -3.61 2.84
C GLY A 109 -0.66 -4.67 3.55
N ASP A 110 -0.42 -4.49 4.85
CA ASP A 110 0.40 -5.38 5.66
C ASP A 110 -0.23 -6.77 5.83
N LEU A 111 -1.52 -6.82 6.20
CA LEU A 111 -2.28 -8.06 6.33
C LEU A 111 -2.29 -8.85 5.01
N THR A 112 -2.67 -8.17 3.92
CA THR A 112 -2.79 -8.79 2.60
C THR A 112 -1.44 -9.27 2.08
N GLY A 113 -0.40 -8.46 2.25
CA GLY A 113 0.95 -8.81 1.84
C GLY A 113 1.50 -10.02 2.61
N PHE A 114 1.19 -10.14 3.91
CA PHE A 114 1.58 -11.29 4.70
C PHE A 114 0.82 -12.56 4.28
N VAL A 115 -0.48 -12.47 4.00
CA VAL A 115 -1.24 -13.58 3.40
C VAL A 115 -0.63 -13.96 2.04
N ALA A 116 -0.30 -12.98 1.20
CA ALA A 116 0.31 -13.24 -0.10
C ALA A 116 1.68 -13.93 0.01
N ALA A 117 2.46 -13.58 1.04
CA ALA A 117 3.76 -14.21 1.29
C ALA A 117 3.66 -15.70 1.65
N THR A 118 2.56 -16.11 2.27
CA THR A 118 2.41 -17.44 2.88
C THR A 118 1.45 -18.34 2.15
N TYR A 119 0.38 -17.80 1.54
CA TYR A 119 -0.57 -18.58 0.76
C TYR A 119 0.14 -19.29 -0.39
N LEU A 120 0.03 -20.63 -0.43
CA LEU A 120 0.73 -21.51 -1.38
C LEU A 120 2.26 -21.29 -1.48
N ARG A 121 2.89 -20.78 -0.41
CA ARG A 121 4.31 -20.38 -0.30
C ARG A 121 4.67 -19.15 -1.15
N GLY A 122 3.70 -18.32 -1.45
CA GLY A 122 3.83 -17.08 -2.18
C GLY A 122 2.92 -16.98 -3.40
N ILE A 123 2.13 -15.91 -3.43
CA ILE A 123 1.27 -15.53 -4.56
C ILE A 123 1.55 -14.07 -4.89
N ASP A 124 1.33 -13.68 -6.15
CA ASP A 124 1.49 -12.28 -6.55
C ASP A 124 0.51 -11.37 -5.80
N PHE A 125 0.97 -10.19 -5.36
CA PHE A 125 0.07 -9.21 -4.79
C PHE A 125 0.34 -7.80 -5.31
N ILE A 126 -0.72 -6.98 -5.28
CA ILE A 126 -0.76 -5.59 -5.71
C ILE A 126 -1.17 -4.75 -4.51
N GLN A 127 -0.58 -3.58 -4.35
CA GLN A 127 -1.03 -2.59 -3.37
C GLN A 127 -1.72 -1.42 -4.06
N ILE A 128 -2.91 -1.07 -3.58
CA ILE A 128 -3.67 0.14 -3.93
C ILE A 128 -3.90 0.94 -2.65
N PRO A 129 -2.87 1.71 -2.21
CA PRO A 129 -2.95 2.45 -0.96
C PRO A 129 -3.94 3.61 -1.06
N THR A 130 -4.84 3.74 -0.07
CA THR A 130 -5.90 4.75 -0.04
C THR A 130 -5.72 5.80 1.06
N THR A 131 -4.73 5.66 1.94
CA THR A 131 -4.37 6.66 2.96
C THR A 131 -3.06 7.35 2.59
N LEU A 132 -2.86 8.60 3.04
CA LEU A 132 -1.62 9.32 2.78
C LEU A 132 -0.42 8.57 3.36
N LEU A 133 -0.52 8.09 4.62
CA LEU A 133 0.52 7.29 5.27
C LEU A 133 0.92 6.07 4.42
N ALA A 134 -0.07 5.36 3.88
CA ALA A 134 0.22 4.20 3.04
C ALA A 134 0.86 4.59 1.69
N GLN A 135 0.47 5.72 1.12
CA GLN A 135 1.05 6.21 -0.14
C GLN A 135 2.50 6.68 0.01
N VAL A 136 2.85 7.30 1.15
CA VAL A 136 4.20 7.85 1.34
C VAL A 136 5.16 6.90 2.05
N ASP A 137 4.64 5.88 2.73
CA ASP A 137 5.45 4.98 3.55
C ASP A 137 5.09 3.50 3.39
N SER A 138 4.02 2.99 4.01
CA SER A 138 3.85 1.55 4.26
C SER A 138 3.74 0.68 3.01
N SER A 139 3.30 1.21 1.86
CA SER A 139 3.20 0.44 0.61
C SER A 139 4.54 0.17 -0.08
N VAL A 140 5.64 0.81 0.35
CA VAL A 140 6.97 0.67 -0.26
C VAL A 140 7.90 -0.07 0.69
N GLY A 141 8.60 -1.09 0.17
CA GLY A 141 9.65 -1.80 0.91
C GLY A 141 9.28 -3.16 1.48
N GLY A 142 8.07 -3.66 1.18
CA GLY A 142 7.69 -5.06 1.36
C GLY A 142 7.60 -5.55 2.79
N LYS A 143 7.59 -4.69 3.80
CA LYS A 143 7.27 -5.10 5.18
C LYS A 143 5.78 -5.47 5.21
N THR A 144 5.47 -6.69 5.61
CA THR A 144 4.09 -7.20 5.73
C THR A 144 3.94 -7.97 7.01
N GLY A 145 2.76 -7.92 7.63
CA GLY A 145 2.59 -8.61 8.90
C GLY A 145 1.30 -8.27 9.62
N VAL A 146 1.14 -8.93 10.75
CA VAL A 146 0.03 -8.74 11.68
C VAL A 146 0.52 -8.60 13.11
N ASP A 147 -0.33 -8.07 13.94
CA ASP A 147 -0.07 -7.95 15.36
C ASP A 147 -0.24 -9.32 16.06
N PHE A 148 0.52 -9.51 17.11
CA PHE A 148 0.45 -10.71 17.92
C PHE A 148 0.36 -10.33 19.40
N ARG A 149 -0.79 -10.61 20.02
CA ARG A 149 -1.09 -10.21 21.41
C ARG A 149 -0.95 -8.69 21.56
N GLN A 150 -0.10 -8.21 22.46
CA GLN A 150 0.19 -6.78 22.67
C GLN A 150 1.28 -6.21 21.75
N PHE A 151 1.91 -7.04 20.94
CA PHE A 151 3.04 -6.62 20.10
C PHE A 151 2.57 -6.30 18.68
N LYS A 152 2.87 -5.08 18.22
CA LYS A 152 2.58 -4.65 16.85
C LYS A 152 3.55 -5.26 15.85
N ASN A 153 3.04 -5.64 14.67
CA ASN A 153 3.82 -6.10 13.51
C ASN A 153 4.79 -7.27 13.81
N MET A 154 4.48 -8.09 14.82
CA MET A 154 5.43 -9.11 15.30
C MET A 154 5.51 -10.32 14.39
N VAL A 155 4.41 -10.67 13.72
CA VAL A 155 4.34 -11.83 12.84
C VAL A 155 4.20 -11.38 11.41
N GLY A 156 5.20 -11.64 10.57
CA GLY A 156 5.20 -11.13 9.21
C GLY A 156 6.30 -11.68 8.32
N ALA A 157 6.40 -11.11 7.14
CA ALA A 157 7.40 -11.45 6.15
C ALA A 157 7.81 -10.22 5.33
N PHE A 158 9.02 -10.24 4.77
CA PHE A 158 9.39 -9.34 3.69
C PHE A 158 8.87 -9.92 2.37
N HIS A 159 7.82 -9.30 1.81
CA HIS A 159 7.22 -9.72 0.56
C HIS A 159 6.92 -8.50 -0.31
N GLN A 160 7.67 -8.36 -1.41
CA GLN A 160 7.53 -7.21 -2.31
C GLN A 160 6.27 -7.36 -3.18
N PRO A 161 5.49 -6.27 -3.37
CA PRO A 161 4.38 -6.28 -4.32
C PRO A 161 4.89 -6.41 -5.76
N ARG A 162 3.99 -6.73 -6.69
CA ARG A 162 4.25 -6.70 -8.13
C ARG A 162 4.05 -5.31 -8.72
N LEU A 163 3.23 -4.52 -8.05
CA LEU A 163 2.89 -3.16 -8.42
C LEU A 163 2.31 -2.45 -7.19
N VAL A 164 2.68 -1.19 -7.02
CA VAL A 164 1.95 -0.25 -6.14
C VAL A 164 1.26 0.77 -7.03
N TYR A 165 -0.08 0.80 -6.98
CA TYR A 165 -0.90 1.71 -7.76
C TYR A 165 -1.52 2.77 -6.86
N MET A 166 -0.95 3.97 -6.86
CA MET A 166 -1.37 5.09 -6.02
C MET A 166 -2.33 6.00 -6.78
N ASN A 167 -3.57 6.03 -6.35
CA ASN A 167 -4.55 6.96 -6.85
C ASN A 167 -4.77 8.08 -5.82
N MET A 168 -4.28 9.28 -6.12
CA MET A 168 -4.37 10.41 -5.19
C MET A 168 -5.81 10.88 -4.94
N ALA A 169 -6.76 10.58 -5.84
CA ALA A 169 -8.16 10.92 -5.63
C ALA A 169 -8.77 10.20 -4.41
N THR A 170 -8.19 9.08 -3.97
CA THR A 170 -8.65 8.39 -2.74
C THR A 170 -8.40 9.21 -1.47
N LEU A 171 -7.48 10.16 -1.51
CA LEU A 171 -7.19 11.05 -0.38
C LEU A 171 -8.30 12.06 -0.10
N GLN A 172 -9.17 12.35 -1.08
CA GLN A 172 -10.29 13.28 -0.90
C GLN A 172 -11.33 12.79 0.12
N SER A 173 -11.43 11.50 0.36
CA SER A 173 -12.30 10.91 1.38
C SER A 173 -11.59 10.63 2.71
N LEU A 174 -10.29 10.97 2.80
CA LEU A 174 -9.48 10.66 3.97
C LEU A 174 -9.84 11.60 5.13
N PRO A 175 -10.15 11.07 6.35
CA PRO A 175 -10.37 11.90 7.52
C PRO A 175 -9.13 12.76 7.86
N GLU A 176 -9.33 13.96 8.39
CA GLU A 176 -8.26 14.91 8.72
C GLU A 176 -7.19 14.29 9.65
N ARG A 177 -7.61 13.50 10.63
CA ARG A 177 -6.68 12.78 11.52
C ARG A 177 -5.76 11.85 10.75
N GLU A 178 -6.29 11.09 9.81
CA GLU A 178 -5.50 10.14 8.99
C GLU A 178 -4.58 10.89 8.01
N PHE A 179 -5.03 12.04 7.50
CA PHE A 179 -4.18 12.93 6.72
C PHE A 179 -3.01 13.44 7.57
N GLY A 180 -3.28 13.90 8.81
CA GLY A 180 -2.26 14.32 9.77
C GLY A 180 -1.23 13.24 10.07
N CYS A 181 -1.64 11.98 10.22
CA CYS A 181 -0.71 10.85 10.39
C CYS A 181 0.25 10.72 9.20
N GLY A 182 -0.26 10.83 7.97
CA GLY A 182 0.58 10.81 6.77
C GLY A 182 1.53 12.01 6.69
N MET A 183 1.06 13.21 7.10
CA MET A 183 1.91 14.40 7.14
C MET A 183 3.05 14.27 8.15
N GLY A 184 2.81 13.64 9.31
CA GLY A 184 3.86 13.33 10.27
C GLY A 184 4.99 12.49 9.66
N GLU A 185 4.64 11.49 8.85
CA GLU A 185 5.60 10.62 8.17
C GLU A 185 6.37 11.39 7.06
N ILE A 186 5.70 12.28 6.33
CA ILE A 186 6.32 13.14 5.32
C ILE A 186 7.37 14.06 5.97
N LEU A 187 7.00 14.73 7.06
CA LEU A 187 7.90 15.60 7.81
C LEU A 187 9.09 14.83 8.38
N LYS A 188 8.85 13.64 8.94
CA LYS A 188 9.89 12.75 9.43
C LYS A 188 10.88 12.36 8.31
N THR A 189 10.36 11.96 7.16
CA THR A 189 11.19 11.61 6.00
C THR A 189 12.05 12.78 5.55
N GLY A 190 11.49 13.99 5.49
CA GLY A 190 12.23 15.20 5.18
C GLY A 190 13.32 15.49 6.21
N LEU A 191 13.01 15.42 7.51
CA LEU A 191 13.97 15.66 8.60
C LEU A 191 15.16 14.70 8.58
N ILE A 192 14.93 13.43 8.25
CA ILE A 192 15.98 12.40 8.28
C ILE A 192 16.79 12.41 6.98
N CYS A 193 16.15 12.54 5.83
CA CYS A 193 16.76 12.21 4.56
C CYS A 193 16.95 13.41 3.62
N ASP A 194 16.16 14.50 3.77
CA ASP A 194 16.09 15.56 2.75
C ASP A 194 15.61 16.89 3.33
N LYS A 195 16.57 17.69 3.80
CA LYS A 195 16.26 19.01 4.40
C LYS A 195 15.51 19.94 3.45
N GLU A 196 15.87 19.97 2.17
CA GLU A 196 15.19 20.83 1.20
C GLU A 196 13.72 20.42 1.04
N PHE A 197 13.46 19.12 1.07
CA PHE A 197 12.08 18.61 1.04
C PHE A 197 11.31 18.98 2.31
N PHE A 198 11.96 18.90 3.48
CA PHE A 198 11.35 19.36 4.74
C PHE A 198 10.97 20.84 4.67
N ASP A 199 11.91 21.70 4.26
CA ASP A 199 11.68 23.14 4.12
C ASP A 199 10.56 23.44 3.11
N PHE A 200 10.51 22.69 2.00
CA PHE A 200 9.46 22.80 1.00
C PHE A 200 8.08 22.47 1.59
N VAL A 201 7.96 21.39 2.36
CA VAL A 201 6.69 20.97 2.99
C VAL A 201 6.23 22.03 3.99
N CYS A 202 7.14 22.56 4.82
CA CYS A 202 6.84 23.59 5.80
C CYS A 202 6.38 24.90 5.12
N ALA A 203 7.07 25.34 4.08
CA ALA A 203 6.74 26.57 3.36
C ALA A 203 5.39 26.51 2.61
N ASN A 204 4.96 25.32 2.21
CA ASN A 204 3.74 25.12 1.41
C ASN A 204 2.58 24.47 2.20
N TYR A 205 2.67 24.40 3.53
CA TYR A 205 1.71 23.68 4.37
C TYR A 205 0.26 24.14 4.16
N GLU A 206 0.01 25.43 4.04
CA GLU A 206 -1.33 25.98 3.83
C GLU A 206 -1.97 25.50 2.52
N VAL A 207 -1.18 25.35 1.46
CA VAL A 207 -1.66 24.80 0.19
C VAL A 207 -1.83 23.26 0.28
N ILE A 208 -0.90 22.60 0.95
CA ILE A 208 -0.93 21.14 1.14
C ILE A 208 -2.21 20.71 1.89
N ARG A 209 -2.58 21.42 2.96
CA ARG A 209 -3.78 21.12 3.76
C ARG A 209 -5.09 21.26 2.99
N THR A 210 -5.11 22.02 1.89
CA THR A 210 -6.27 22.05 1.00
C THR A 210 -6.37 20.83 0.08
N MET A 211 -5.46 19.86 0.22
CA MET A 211 -5.35 18.67 -0.63
C MET A 211 -5.14 19.02 -2.11
N ASP A 212 -4.37 20.07 -2.40
CA ASP A 212 -4.01 20.43 -3.77
C ASP A 212 -3.35 19.24 -4.49
N PRO A 213 -3.88 18.76 -5.62
CA PRO A 213 -3.38 17.57 -6.29
C PRO A 213 -1.93 17.71 -6.78
N GLY A 214 -1.49 18.93 -7.12
CA GLY A 214 -0.13 19.18 -7.56
C GLY A 214 0.87 19.02 -6.41
N MET A 215 0.56 19.63 -5.25
CA MET A 215 1.39 19.51 -4.05
C MET A 215 1.43 18.08 -3.53
N LEU A 216 0.29 17.40 -3.46
CA LEU A 216 0.21 15.99 -3.07
C LEU A 216 1.09 15.11 -3.99
N ALA A 217 1.03 15.32 -5.30
CA ALA A 217 1.83 14.58 -6.25
C ALA A 217 3.34 14.80 -6.05
N VAL A 218 3.77 16.01 -5.74
CA VAL A 218 5.17 16.32 -5.45
C VAL A 218 5.62 15.60 -4.18
N MET A 219 4.87 15.72 -3.09
CA MET A 219 5.20 15.11 -1.82
C MET A 219 5.26 13.58 -1.89
N ILE A 220 4.22 12.95 -2.44
CA ILE A 220 4.14 11.49 -2.54
C ILE A 220 5.32 10.97 -3.36
N ARG A 221 5.60 11.59 -4.52
CA ARG A 221 6.72 11.17 -5.37
C ARG A 221 8.07 11.31 -4.66
N ARG A 222 8.29 12.43 -3.93
CA ARG A 222 9.56 12.64 -3.22
C ARG A 222 9.74 11.60 -2.10
N CYS A 223 8.72 11.37 -1.28
CA CYS A 223 8.74 10.33 -0.25
C CYS A 223 9.00 8.94 -0.83
N CYS A 224 8.28 8.56 -1.89
CA CYS A 224 8.49 7.26 -2.53
C CYS A 224 9.89 7.11 -3.11
N ALA A 225 10.44 8.14 -3.73
CA ALA A 225 11.81 8.11 -4.28
C ALA A 225 12.86 7.98 -3.18
N ILE A 226 12.73 8.75 -2.08
CA ILE A 226 13.61 8.64 -0.92
C ILE A 226 13.55 7.23 -0.34
N LYS A 227 12.33 6.74 -0.08
CA LYS A 227 12.15 5.41 0.52
C LYS A 227 12.62 4.29 -0.39
N ALA A 228 12.38 4.37 -1.71
CA ALA A 228 12.89 3.41 -2.68
C ALA A 228 14.42 3.31 -2.60
N GLY A 229 15.13 4.43 -2.57
CA GLY A 229 16.58 4.46 -2.42
C GLY A 229 17.08 3.84 -1.11
N VAL A 230 16.38 4.10 0.01
CA VAL A 230 16.73 3.48 1.30
C VAL A 230 16.48 1.97 1.27
N VAL A 231 15.35 1.52 0.70
CA VAL A 231 15.01 0.10 0.57
C VAL A 231 15.99 -0.65 -0.33
N GLU A 232 16.47 -0.01 -1.40
CA GLU A 232 17.46 -0.58 -2.32
C GLU A 232 18.78 -0.87 -1.59
N ARG A 233 19.24 0.07 -0.74
CA ARG A 233 20.48 -0.10 0.02
C ARG A 233 20.36 -1.00 1.24
N ASP A 234 19.16 -1.05 1.86
CA ASP A 234 18.89 -1.84 3.06
C ASP A 234 17.51 -2.52 3.02
N PRO A 235 17.33 -3.55 2.17
CA PRO A 235 16.02 -4.18 1.97
C PRO A 235 15.48 -4.91 3.21
N LYS A 236 16.36 -5.32 4.14
CA LYS A 236 16.00 -6.09 5.35
C LYS A 236 16.07 -5.28 6.64
N GLU A 237 16.32 -3.95 6.55
CA GLU A 237 16.38 -3.08 7.74
C GLU A 237 17.43 -3.52 8.77
N GLN A 238 18.62 -3.78 8.29
CA GLN A 238 19.76 -4.15 9.15
C GLN A 238 20.73 -2.98 9.39
N GLY A 239 20.45 -1.80 8.82
CA GLY A 239 21.30 -0.63 8.86
C GLY A 239 20.52 0.68 8.77
N GLU A 240 20.76 1.49 7.72
CA GLU A 240 20.23 2.85 7.58
C GLU A 240 18.70 2.92 7.56
N ARG A 241 18.01 1.88 7.07
CA ARG A 241 16.55 1.86 7.04
C ARG A 241 15.92 1.92 8.43
N ALA A 242 16.63 1.48 9.47
CA ALA A 242 16.19 1.60 10.86
C ALA A 242 15.97 3.06 11.30
N LEU A 243 16.63 4.04 10.67
CA LEU A 243 16.42 5.46 10.94
C LEU A 243 14.98 5.90 10.62
N LEU A 244 14.31 5.24 9.67
CA LEU A 244 12.92 5.52 9.35
C LEU A 244 11.94 5.14 10.48
N ASN A 245 12.40 4.44 11.51
CA ASN A 245 11.60 4.15 12.71
C ASN A 245 11.67 5.27 13.77
N LEU A 246 12.32 6.39 13.49
CA LEU A 246 12.34 7.53 14.40
C LEU A 246 10.90 7.93 14.81
N GLY A 247 10.66 8.06 16.11
CA GLY A 247 9.34 8.37 16.65
C GLY A 247 8.37 7.18 16.77
N HIS A 248 8.74 5.98 16.31
CA HIS A 248 7.91 4.77 16.48
C HIS A 248 8.14 4.05 17.81
N THR A 249 9.20 4.40 18.53
CA THR A 249 9.56 3.77 19.80
C THR A 249 9.09 4.65 20.94
N ILE A 250 7.97 4.36 21.52
CA ILE A 250 7.52 4.87 22.82
C ILE A 250 7.02 3.68 23.62
#